data_250c95ff91944dae1c0e75369bdb1745
#
_entry.id   250c95ff91944dae1c0e75369bdb1745
#
_cell.length_a   1.000
_cell.length_b   1.000
_cell.length_c   1.000
_cell.angle_alpha   90.00
_cell.angle_beta   90.00
_cell.angle_gamma   90.00
#
_symmetry.space_group_name_H-M   'P 1'
#
loop_
_entity.id
_entity.type
_entity.pdbx_description
1 polymer ?
#
loop_
_entity_poly.entity_id
_entity_poly.type
_entity_poly.pdbx_seq_one_letter_code
_entity_poly.pdbx_strand_id
1 'polypeptide(L)'
;MRCNYVLITCISVFICVCMCNGRRFETRCKLVRELKRVGVPNDLFLGSWVCLIEKVSNRDTSAFTEKSGGRKFYGLYQVLLLDDDIRDDTACAVKIFNKEGFKYWSLWTTRCKSPDINHITTEIYKCPEFMGFSSSPERDRINETRNNRKLS
;
A
#
# COMPACT_ATOMS: atom_id res chain seq x y z
N MET A 1 -12.13 8.14 -10.54
CA MET A 1 -13.06 7.01 -10.74
C MET A 1 -12.77 6.38 -12.10
N ARG A 2 -12.11 5.24 -12.12
CA ARG A 2 -12.04 4.39 -13.31
C ARG A 2 -12.91 3.16 -13.05
N CYS A 3 -14.22 3.33 -13.28
CA CYS A 3 -15.11 2.18 -13.37
C CYS A 3 -14.88 1.51 -14.73
N ASN A 4 -14.39 0.28 -14.72
CA ASN A 4 -14.35 -0.54 -15.93
C ASN A 4 -15.79 -1.01 -16.22
N TYR A 5 -16.37 -0.49 -17.27
CA TYR A 5 -17.67 -0.94 -17.76
C TYR A 5 -17.50 -2.24 -18.52
N VAL A 6 -18.00 -3.34 -17.98
CA VAL A 6 -18.16 -4.59 -18.72
C VAL A 6 -19.54 -4.57 -19.37
N LEU A 7 -19.55 -4.38 -20.69
CA LEU A 7 -20.77 -4.51 -21.51
C LEU A 7 -21.14 -5.99 -21.65
N ILE A 8 -22.09 -6.45 -20.83
CA ILE A 8 -22.71 -7.76 -21.03
C ILE A 8 -23.93 -7.54 -21.93
N THR A 9 -23.78 -7.91 -23.20
CA THR A 9 -24.91 -7.94 -24.14
C THR A 9 -25.78 -9.16 -23.86
N CYS A 10 -26.77 -9.03 -22.99
CA CYS A 10 -27.92 -9.91 -22.97
C CYS A 10 -29.06 -9.23 -23.71
N ILE A 11 -29.65 -9.98 -24.60
CA ILE A 11 -30.80 -9.61 -25.44
C ILE A 11 -31.89 -8.96 -24.58
N SER A 12 -32.12 -7.65 -24.78
CA SER A 12 -33.21 -6.78 -24.33
C SER A 12 -33.08 -5.89 -23.08
N VAL A 13 -32.04 -5.96 -22.26
CA VAL A 13 -31.84 -4.94 -21.18
C VAL A 13 -30.38 -4.60 -21.04
N PHE A 14 -30.00 -3.36 -21.31
CA PHE A 14 -28.66 -2.81 -20.99
C PHE A 14 -28.53 -2.63 -19.48
N ILE A 15 -28.00 -3.62 -18.78
CA ILE A 15 -27.60 -3.46 -17.38
C ILE A 15 -26.11 -3.09 -17.39
N CYS A 16 -25.82 -1.80 -17.19
CA CYS A 16 -24.44 -1.35 -16.93
C CYS A 16 -24.09 -1.71 -15.49
N VAL A 17 -23.42 -2.84 -15.29
CA VAL A 17 -22.90 -3.23 -13.99
C VAL A 17 -21.55 -2.56 -13.82
N CYS A 18 -21.48 -1.51 -13.02
CA CYS A 18 -20.24 -0.91 -12.57
C CYS A 18 -19.64 -1.82 -11.49
N MET A 19 -18.72 -2.70 -11.88
CA MET A 19 -17.97 -3.52 -10.92
C MET A 19 -16.81 -2.67 -10.40
N CYS A 20 -16.93 -2.10 -9.22
CA CYS A 20 -15.82 -1.61 -8.45
C CYS A 20 -15.11 -2.84 -7.88
N ASN A 21 -14.05 -3.31 -8.55
CA ASN A 21 -13.23 -4.41 -8.06
C ASN A 21 -12.27 -3.88 -7.00
N GLY A 22 -12.58 -4.14 -5.73
CA GLY A 22 -11.62 -3.97 -4.66
C GLY A 22 -10.44 -4.92 -4.83
N ARG A 23 -9.24 -4.44 -4.50
CA ARG A 23 -8.00 -5.21 -4.56
C ARG A 23 -7.45 -5.48 -3.17
N ARG A 24 -7.19 -6.74 -2.87
CA ARG A 24 -6.48 -7.12 -1.66
C ARG A 24 -5.02 -7.42 -1.94
N PHE A 25 -4.12 -6.80 -1.19
CA PHE A 25 -2.69 -7.13 -1.26
C PHE A 25 -2.42 -8.43 -0.50
N GLU A 26 -2.09 -9.49 -1.23
CA GLU A 26 -1.90 -10.84 -0.66
C GLU A 26 -0.72 -10.89 0.32
N THR A 27 0.36 -10.16 0.02
CA THR A 27 1.59 -10.15 0.81
C THR A 27 1.97 -8.74 1.25
N ARG A 28 2.75 -8.63 2.35
CA ARG A 28 3.33 -7.38 2.81
C ARG A 28 4.22 -6.74 1.74
N CYS A 29 4.99 -7.53 1.02
CA CYS A 29 5.86 -7.02 -0.03
C CYS A 29 5.09 -6.39 -1.20
N LYS A 30 3.96 -7.00 -1.62
CA LYS A 30 3.09 -6.39 -2.62
C LYS A 30 2.53 -5.05 -2.15
N LEU A 31 2.11 -4.96 -0.89
CA LEU A 31 1.65 -3.72 -0.29
C LEU A 31 2.78 -2.68 -0.23
N VAL A 32 3.95 -3.04 0.29
CA VAL A 32 5.11 -2.16 0.40
C VAL A 32 5.52 -1.57 -0.94
N ARG A 33 5.57 -2.40 -1.98
CA ARG A 33 5.86 -1.95 -3.36
C ARG A 33 4.90 -0.85 -3.78
N GLU A 34 3.62 -1.03 -3.52
CA GLU A 34 2.60 -0.06 -3.89
C GLU A 34 2.69 1.22 -3.05
N LEU A 35 2.90 1.10 -1.73
CA LEU A 35 3.09 2.25 -0.84
C LEU A 35 4.29 3.11 -1.27
N LYS A 36 5.41 2.48 -1.64
CA LYS A 36 6.57 3.19 -2.18
C LYS A 36 6.27 3.87 -3.52
N ARG A 37 5.51 3.20 -4.40
CA ARG A 37 5.11 3.75 -5.70
C ARG A 37 4.21 4.98 -5.57
N VAL A 38 3.32 5.01 -4.59
CA VAL A 38 2.41 6.15 -4.35
C VAL A 38 3.00 7.23 -3.46
N GLY A 39 4.24 7.05 -2.99
CA GLY A 39 4.99 8.07 -2.27
C GLY A 39 4.62 8.22 -0.80
N VAL A 40 4.36 7.11 -0.11
CA VAL A 40 4.27 7.14 1.36
C VAL A 40 5.58 7.72 1.92
N PRO A 41 5.52 8.83 2.66
CA PRO A 41 6.72 9.49 3.13
C PRO A 41 7.40 8.67 4.22
N ASN A 42 8.73 8.64 4.12
CA ASN A 42 9.63 8.17 5.14
C ASN A 42 9.63 6.66 5.40
N ASP A 43 10.67 5.99 4.92
CA ASP A 43 10.90 4.57 5.14
C ASP A 43 10.94 4.18 6.63
N LEU A 44 11.27 5.12 7.53
CA LEU A 44 11.29 4.90 8.98
C LEU A 44 9.92 4.50 9.56
N PHE A 45 8.84 4.97 8.96
CA PHE A 45 7.48 4.66 9.42
C PHE A 45 6.78 3.59 8.60
N LEU A 46 7.46 2.98 7.65
CA LEU A 46 6.83 2.02 6.73
C LEU A 46 6.24 0.82 7.48
N GLY A 47 6.91 0.31 8.51
CA GLY A 47 6.38 -0.73 9.39
C GLY A 47 5.08 -0.31 10.09
N SER A 48 5.00 0.95 10.52
CA SER A 48 3.78 1.51 11.14
C SER A 48 2.65 1.64 10.15
N TRP A 49 2.93 2.07 8.90
CA TRP A 49 1.93 2.12 7.83
C TRP A 49 1.40 0.74 7.47
N VAL A 50 2.29 -0.24 7.29
CA VAL A 50 1.89 -1.62 7.00
C VAL A 50 1.06 -2.20 8.13
N CYS A 51 1.49 -2.02 9.39
CA CYS A 51 0.71 -2.47 10.55
C CYS A 51 -0.67 -1.81 10.58
N LEU A 52 -0.76 -0.49 10.42
CA LEU A 52 -2.03 0.23 10.38
C LEU A 52 -2.97 -0.41 9.35
N ILE A 53 -2.52 -0.53 8.11
CA ILE A 53 -3.31 -1.06 6.99
C ILE A 53 -3.77 -2.49 7.28
N GLU A 54 -2.90 -3.34 7.82
CA GLU A 54 -3.29 -4.71 8.20
C GLU A 54 -4.39 -4.73 9.27
N LYS A 55 -4.32 -3.84 10.25
CA LYS A 55 -5.29 -3.84 11.36
C LYS A 55 -6.62 -3.17 10.99
N VAL A 56 -6.64 -2.18 10.10
CA VAL A 56 -7.87 -1.45 9.77
C VAL A 56 -8.62 -2.04 8.59
N SER A 57 -7.93 -2.59 7.58
CA SER A 57 -8.54 -3.06 6.33
C SER A 57 -8.12 -4.47 5.91
N ASN A 58 -7.21 -5.12 6.65
CA ASN A 58 -6.61 -6.37 6.22
C ASN A 58 -6.01 -6.30 4.79
N ARG A 59 -5.46 -5.14 4.44
CA ARG A 59 -4.84 -4.84 3.14
C ARG A 59 -5.80 -4.86 1.95
N ASP A 60 -7.08 -4.59 2.20
CA ASP A 60 -8.15 -4.61 1.21
C ASP A 60 -8.60 -3.18 0.89
N THR A 61 -8.54 -2.79 -0.40
CA THR A 61 -8.96 -1.45 -0.86
C THR A 61 -10.49 -1.30 -0.83
N SER A 62 -11.24 -2.41 -0.81
CA SER A 62 -12.69 -2.41 -0.69
C SER A 62 -13.22 -2.55 0.74
N ALA A 63 -12.30 -2.56 1.72
CA ALA A 63 -12.71 -2.74 3.11
C ALA A 63 -13.71 -1.68 3.56
N PHE A 64 -14.73 -2.13 4.26
CA PHE A 64 -15.80 -1.29 4.80
C PHE A 64 -15.99 -1.58 6.29
N THR A 65 -16.09 -0.54 7.08
CA THR A 65 -16.42 -0.64 8.51
C THR A 65 -17.43 0.43 8.90
N GLU A 66 -18.47 0.04 9.58
CA GLU A 66 -19.43 0.95 10.20
C GLU A 66 -19.22 0.92 11.72
N LYS A 67 -18.99 2.09 12.32
CA LYS A 67 -18.85 2.24 13.77
C LYS A 67 -20.18 2.70 14.39
N SER A 68 -20.30 2.48 15.70
CA SER A 68 -21.42 3.01 16.50
C SER A 68 -21.63 4.50 16.21
N GLY A 69 -22.88 4.89 15.95
CA GLY A 69 -23.23 6.25 15.52
C GLY A 69 -23.26 6.44 13.99
N GLY A 70 -23.28 5.34 13.21
CA GLY A 70 -23.49 5.36 11.75
C GLY A 70 -22.33 5.91 10.93
N ARG A 71 -21.15 6.13 11.54
CA ARG A 71 -19.96 6.58 10.82
C ARG A 71 -19.37 5.45 9.99
N LYS A 72 -19.24 5.70 8.70
CA LYS A 72 -18.76 4.74 7.71
C LYS A 72 -17.31 5.06 7.33
N PHE A 73 -16.51 4.03 7.24
CA PHE A 73 -15.09 4.10 6.89
C PHE A 73 -14.82 3.11 5.76
N TYR A 74 -14.00 3.52 4.81
CA TYR A 74 -13.78 2.79 3.58
C TYR A 74 -12.29 2.73 3.23
N GLY A 75 -11.96 1.80 2.33
CA GLY A 75 -10.66 1.73 1.69
C GLY A 75 -9.53 1.22 2.57
N LEU A 76 -8.33 1.33 2.02
CA LEU A 76 -7.12 0.76 2.59
C LEU A 76 -6.78 1.33 3.98
N TYR A 77 -7.01 2.62 4.19
CA TYR A 77 -6.69 3.33 5.44
C TYR A 77 -7.91 3.56 6.33
N GLN A 78 -9.09 3.07 5.91
CA GLN A 78 -10.36 3.32 6.58
C GLN A 78 -10.61 4.82 6.78
N VAL A 79 -10.48 5.56 5.71
CA VAL A 79 -10.87 6.96 5.54
C VAL A 79 -12.13 7.05 4.66
N LEU A 80 -12.49 8.19 4.13
CA LEU A 80 -13.79 8.38 3.47
C LEU A 80 -13.81 8.09 1.96
N LEU A 81 -12.78 7.47 1.39
CA LEU A 81 -12.64 7.27 -0.05
C LEU A 81 -12.77 5.81 -0.46
N LEU A 82 -13.45 5.58 -1.58
CA LEU A 82 -13.82 4.27 -2.12
C LEU A 82 -13.39 4.21 -3.59
N ASP A 83 -12.15 3.83 -3.85
CA ASP A 83 -11.75 3.34 -5.17
C ASP A 83 -10.53 2.41 -5.09
N ASP A 84 -10.11 1.87 -6.24
CA ASP A 84 -8.95 0.98 -6.33
C ASP A 84 -7.63 1.72 -6.47
N ASP A 85 -7.69 3.05 -6.68
CA ASP A 85 -6.50 3.89 -6.77
C ASP A 85 -6.12 4.41 -5.38
N ILE A 86 -5.15 3.76 -4.77
CA ILE A 86 -4.71 4.12 -3.42
C ILE A 86 -3.90 5.42 -3.34
N ARG A 87 -3.75 6.20 -4.44
CA ARG A 87 -2.95 7.44 -4.45
C ARG A 87 -3.65 8.55 -3.68
N ASP A 88 -4.91 8.76 -3.92
CA ASP A 88 -5.72 9.77 -3.22
C ASP A 88 -6.02 9.35 -1.78
N ASP A 89 -6.32 8.06 -1.54
CA ASP A 89 -6.41 7.47 -0.19
C ASP A 89 -5.12 7.70 0.60
N THR A 90 -3.96 7.43 -0.02
CA THR A 90 -2.66 7.64 0.60
C THR A 90 -2.41 9.12 0.88
N ALA A 91 -2.71 10.01 -0.09
CA ALA A 91 -2.55 11.44 0.11
C ALA A 91 -3.43 11.97 1.26
N CYS A 92 -4.65 11.47 1.38
CA CYS A 92 -5.54 11.78 2.49
C CYS A 92 -4.99 11.26 3.81
N ALA A 93 -4.58 10.00 3.88
CA ALA A 93 -4.01 9.38 5.07
C ALA A 93 -2.74 10.10 5.55
N VAL A 94 -1.86 10.51 4.62
CA VAL A 94 -0.64 11.27 4.91
C VAL A 94 -0.98 12.66 5.48
N LYS A 95 -2.00 13.35 4.94
CA LYS A 95 -2.46 14.63 5.52
C LYS A 95 -2.94 14.47 6.95
N ILE A 96 -3.70 13.41 7.23
CA ILE A 96 -4.16 13.09 8.58
C ILE A 96 -2.96 12.77 9.48
N PHE A 97 -2.03 11.95 9.00
CA PHE A 97 -0.82 11.61 9.74
C PHE A 97 0.02 12.84 10.09
N ASN A 98 0.22 13.77 9.17
CA ASN A 98 0.98 15.00 9.41
C ASN A 98 0.33 15.91 10.47
N LYS A 99 -0.99 15.86 10.58
CA LYS A 99 -1.75 16.66 11.55
C LYS A 99 -1.87 15.96 12.91
N GLU A 100 -2.22 14.69 12.91
CA GLU A 100 -2.64 13.95 14.10
C GLU A 100 -1.67 12.81 14.49
N GLY A 101 -0.77 12.42 13.59
CA GLY A 101 0.02 11.22 13.74
C GLY A 101 -0.80 9.94 13.64
N PHE A 102 -0.17 8.81 13.89
CA PHE A 102 -0.87 7.51 13.88
C PHE A 102 -1.95 7.36 14.96
N LYS A 103 -1.95 8.22 15.98
CA LYS A 103 -2.96 8.20 17.06
C LYS A 103 -4.39 8.46 16.56
N TYR A 104 -4.56 9.06 15.37
CA TYR A 104 -5.85 9.20 14.72
C TYR A 104 -6.57 7.85 14.55
N TRP A 105 -5.81 6.81 14.24
CA TRP A 105 -6.34 5.46 14.09
C TRP A 105 -6.28 4.71 15.42
N SER A 106 -7.42 4.56 16.09
CA SER A 106 -7.50 3.87 17.38
C SER A 106 -6.97 2.42 17.34
N LEU A 107 -7.15 1.71 16.21
CA LEU A 107 -6.61 0.37 16.04
C LEU A 107 -5.08 0.36 15.97
N TRP A 108 -4.45 1.41 15.44
CA TRP A 108 -2.99 1.52 15.48
C TRP A 108 -2.50 1.64 16.93
N THR A 109 -3.12 2.51 17.72
CA THR A 109 -2.71 2.73 19.12
C THR A 109 -2.87 1.49 20.01
N THR A 110 -3.81 0.61 19.67
CA THR A 110 -4.10 -0.61 20.46
C THR A 110 -3.42 -1.86 19.91
N ARG A 111 -3.14 -1.94 18.61
CA ARG A 111 -2.72 -3.15 17.92
C ARG A 111 -1.37 -3.07 17.21
N CYS A 112 -0.79 -1.87 17.08
CA CYS A 112 0.49 -1.65 16.39
C CYS A 112 1.57 -1.18 17.35
N LYS A 113 1.71 -1.88 18.47
CA LYS A 113 2.80 -1.63 19.44
C LYS A 113 3.92 -2.64 19.26
N SER A 114 5.10 -2.33 19.79
CA SER A 114 6.16 -3.34 19.96
C SER A 114 5.60 -4.52 20.80
N PRO A 115 5.85 -5.81 20.42
CA PRO A 115 6.82 -6.25 19.41
C PRO A 115 6.28 -6.34 17.97
N ASP A 116 4.97 -6.17 17.73
CA ASP A 116 4.34 -6.40 16.41
C ASP A 116 4.98 -5.54 15.31
N ILE A 117 5.21 -4.25 15.59
CA ILE A 117 5.84 -3.35 14.60
C ILE A 117 7.26 -3.81 14.26
N ASN A 118 8.04 -4.27 15.24
CA ASN A 118 9.40 -4.72 15.01
C ASN A 118 9.42 -5.97 14.12
N HIS A 119 8.51 -6.90 14.35
CA HIS A 119 8.36 -8.08 13.51
C HIS A 119 7.97 -7.72 12.08
N ILE A 120 6.96 -6.87 11.91
CA ILE A 120 6.53 -6.39 10.60
C ILE A 120 7.67 -5.69 9.88
N THR A 121 8.37 -4.79 10.56
CA THR A 121 9.51 -4.04 10.01
C THR A 121 10.62 -4.99 9.53
N THR A 122 10.97 -5.99 10.34
CA THR A 122 11.96 -7.00 9.96
C THR A 122 11.55 -7.79 8.71
N GLU A 123 10.27 -8.12 8.58
CA GLU A 123 9.77 -8.82 7.39
C GLU A 123 9.76 -7.95 6.14
N ILE A 124 9.34 -6.70 6.24
CA ILE A 124 9.33 -5.80 5.07
C ILE A 124 10.74 -5.52 4.55
N TYR A 125 11.75 -5.44 5.40
CA TYR A 125 13.14 -5.27 4.94
C TYR A 125 13.69 -6.49 4.18
N LYS A 126 13.02 -7.65 4.25
CA LYS A 126 13.33 -8.82 3.41
C LYS A 126 12.65 -8.76 2.03
N CYS A 127 11.82 -7.77 1.77
CA CYS A 127 11.15 -7.64 0.47
C CYS A 127 12.16 -7.24 -0.62
N PRO A 128 11.96 -7.70 -1.87
CA PRO A 128 12.85 -7.38 -3.00
C PRO A 128 13.09 -5.89 -3.20
N GLU A 129 12.12 -5.05 -2.84
CA GLU A 129 12.18 -3.60 -2.92
C GLU A 129 13.30 -2.98 -2.06
N PHE A 130 13.78 -3.71 -1.05
CA PHE A 130 14.91 -3.32 -0.18
C PHE A 130 16.19 -4.08 -0.48
N MET A 131 16.11 -5.27 -1.10
CA MET A 131 17.29 -6.05 -1.47
C MET A 131 17.96 -5.53 -2.73
N GLY A 132 17.26 -4.77 -3.59
CA GLY A 132 17.76 -4.24 -4.87
C GLY A 132 18.81 -3.12 -4.76
N PHE A 133 19.16 -2.65 -3.58
CA PHE A 133 20.31 -1.75 -3.38
C PHE A 133 21.67 -2.43 -3.51
N SER A 134 21.70 -3.78 -3.63
CA SER A 134 22.95 -4.54 -3.78
C SER A 134 23.33 -4.88 -5.22
N SER A 135 22.48 -4.62 -6.21
CA SER A 135 22.80 -4.86 -7.63
C SER A 135 22.32 -3.66 -8.48
N SER A 136 23.06 -2.56 -8.40
CA SER A 136 22.95 -1.51 -9.40
C SER A 136 23.61 -2.02 -10.69
N PRO A 137 22.90 -2.01 -11.85
CA PRO A 137 23.51 -2.38 -13.14
C PRO A 137 24.70 -1.52 -13.54
N GLU A 138 24.89 -0.39 -12.85
CA GLU A 138 25.99 0.52 -13.02
C GLU A 138 27.31 -0.04 -12.47
N ARG A 139 27.26 -0.85 -11.41
CA ARG A 139 28.45 -1.46 -10.80
C ARG A 139 29.02 -2.57 -11.69
N ASP A 140 28.17 -3.28 -12.39
CA ASP A 140 28.58 -4.35 -13.31
C ASP A 140 29.27 -3.76 -14.56
N ARG A 141 28.78 -2.62 -15.09
CA ARG A 141 29.42 -1.90 -16.19
C ARG A 141 30.80 -1.35 -15.82
N ILE A 142 30.96 -0.86 -14.59
CA ILE A 142 32.23 -0.32 -14.10
C ILE A 142 33.27 -1.44 -13.94
N ASN A 143 32.84 -2.60 -13.45
CA ASN A 143 33.72 -3.76 -13.29
C ASN A 143 34.11 -4.39 -14.64
N GLU A 144 33.19 -4.43 -15.59
CA GLU A 144 33.48 -4.91 -16.94
C GLU A 144 34.46 -3.99 -17.70
N THR A 145 34.29 -2.68 -17.56
CA THR A 145 35.20 -1.68 -18.15
C THR A 145 36.60 -1.73 -17.50
N ARG A 146 36.67 -2.07 -16.21
CA ARG A 146 37.94 -2.20 -15.48
C ARG A 146 38.69 -3.48 -15.84
N ASN A 147 38.00 -4.57 -16.09
CA ASN A 147 38.58 -5.83 -16.53
C ASN A 147 39.13 -5.74 -17.96
N ASN A 148 38.39 -5.08 -18.85
CA ASN A 148 38.84 -4.89 -20.25
C ASN A 148 40.06 -3.98 -20.38
N ARG A 149 40.34 -3.08 -19.42
CA ARG A 149 41.57 -2.25 -19.38
C ARG A 149 42.80 -2.99 -18.82
N LYS A 150 42.64 -4.16 -18.22
CA LYS A 150 43.76 -4.96 -17.73
C LYS A 150 44.27 -6.00 -18.72
N LEU A 151 43.56 -6.16 -19.85
CA LEU A 151 43.84 -7.15 -20.90
C LEU A 151 44.37 -6.50 -22.19
N SER A 152 44.60 -5.19 -22.21
CA SER A 152 45.29 -4.48 -23.28
C SER A 152 46.58 -3.85 -22.70
#